data_639cb5c898d78c5bfabcc99610b0f579
#
_entry.id   639cb5c898d78c5bfabcc99610b0f579
#
_cell.length_a   1.000
_cell.length_b   1.000
_cell.length_c   1.000
_cell.angle_alpha   90.00
_cell.angle_beta   90.00
_cell.angle_gamma   90.00
#
_symmetry.space_group_name_H-M   'P 1'
#
loop_
_entity.id
_entity.type
_entity.pdbx_description
1 polymer ?
#
loop_
_entity_poly.entity_id
_entity_poly.type
_entity_poly.pdbx_seq_one_letter_code
_entity_poly.pdbx_strand_id
1 'polypeptide(L)'
;PLRVFITAFLCMIIGAGAHTQNIYPGKSWKTALPEKHGYDAKKLEEARKYIIDSMNTTGLVVVVNGEIIFSYGSIDRVSYLASCRKSILAMMYGNYVKDGTIDLNKTINDLGFDDVGGLLPVEKKARVIDLVTARSGVYHIASNLGDDRANSPERGSKEPGEYFLYNNWDFNVAGAAFEKMTGRNIFDAFQTDIAEPIELQDFERSVHVKAGDMELSRYPSYHFHLSTRDMARIGYLMLRRGNWDGRQVIPD
;
A
#
# COMPACT_ATOMS: atom_id res chain seq x y z
N PRO A 1 -20.13 -41.32 -64.88
CA PRO A 1 -19.14 -40.68 -64.08
C PRO A 1 -19.78 -40.19 -62.82
N LEU A 2 -19.36 -40.84 -61.69
CA LEU A 2 -19.85 -40.62 -60.34
C LEU A 2 -19.04 -39.49 -59.73
N ARG A 3 -19.68 -38.36 -59.37
CA ARG A 3 -19.03 -37.26 -58.63
C ARG A 3 -19.14 -37.54 -57.16
N VAL A 4 -18.00 -37.83 -56.56
CA VAL A 4 -17.86 -37.95 -55.09
C VAL A 4 -17.68 -36.52 -54.53
N PHE A 5 -18.62 -36.03 -53.76
CA PHE A 5 -18.48 -34.83 -52.97
C PHE A 5 -17.80 -35.21 -51.63
N ILE A 6 -16.55 -34.80 -51.47
CA ILE A 6 -15.85 -34.87 -50.17
C ILE A 6 -16.21 -33.60 -49.41
N THR A 7 -17.06 -33.75 -48.40
CA THR A 7 -17.36 -32.66 -47.43
C THR A 7 -16.30 -32.69 -46.35
N ALA A 8 -15.36 -31.75 -46.40
CA ALA A 8 -14.37 -31.58 -45.33
C ALA A 8 -15.04 -30.92 -44.13
N PHE A 9 -15.20 -31.69 -43.06
CA PHE A 9 -15.66 -31.19 -41.75
C PHE A 9 -14.46 -30.55 -41.04
N LEU A 10 -14.36 -29.21 -41.08
CA LEU A 10 -13.34 -28.45 -40.38
C LEU A 10 -13.75 -28.35 -38.91
N CYS A 11 -13.26 -29.24 -38.04
CA CYS A 11 -13.39 -29.09 -36.61
C CYS A 11 -12.57 -27.88 -36.14
N MET A 12 -13.21 -26.70 -35.95
CA MET A 12 -12.65 -25.63 -35.17
C MET A 12 -12.59 -26.10 -33.72
N ILE A 13 -11.43 -26.50 -33.25
CA ILE A 13 -11.13 -26.63 -31.82
C ILE A 13 -10.98 -25.19 -31.31
N ILE A 14 -12.07 -24.61 -30.82
CA ILE A 14 -12.01 -23.41 -30.00
C ILE A 14 -11.34 -23.85 -28.72
N GLY A 15 -10.04 -23.64 -28.60
CA GLY A 15 -9.31 -23.73 -27.37
C GLY A 15 -9.91 -22.71 -26.41
N ALA A 16 -10.93 -23.10 -25.65
CA ALA A 16 -11.35 -22.34 -24.47
C ALA A 16 -10.16 -22.38 -23.50
N GLY A 17 -9.26 -21.41 -23.62
CA GLY A 17 -8.36 -21.10 -22.54
C GLY A 17 -9.24 -20.90 -21.31
N ALA A 18 -9.13 -21.79 -20.36
CA ALA A 18 -9.78 -21.63 -19.06
C ALA A 18 -9.18 -20.37 -18.43
N HIS A 19 -9.75 -19.21 -18.74
CA HIS A 19 -9.55 -18.02 -17.93
C HIS A 19 -10.10 -18.37 -16.56
N THR A 20 -9.21 -18.75 -15.64
CA THR A 20 -9.60 -18.86 -14.24
C THR A 20 -10.16 -17.51 -13.83
N GLN A 21 -11.48 -17.46 -13.67
CA GLN A 21 -12.16 -16.24 -13.26
C GLN A 21 -11.53 -15.80 -11.94
N ASN A 22 -11.01 -14.56 -11.89
CA ASN A 22 -10.49 -14.02 -10.67
C ASN A 22 -11.60 -13.99 -9.62
N ILE A 23 -11.35 -14.61 -8.48
CA ILE A 23 -12.29 -14.59 -7.36
C ILE A 23 -11.94 -13.36 -6.51
N TYR A 24 -12.95 -12.52 -6.27
CA TYR A 24 -12.82 -11.41 -5.34
C TYR A 24 -13.60 -11.76 -4.06
N PRO A 25 -13.02 -11.50 -2.87
CA PRO A 25 -13.79 -11.63 -1.65
C PRO A 25 -14.88 -10.55 -1.65
N GLY A 26 -16.14 -10.92 -1.45
CA GLY A 26 -17.18 -9.97 -1.16
C GLY A 26 -17.06 -9.44 0.28
N LYS A 27 -18.16 -9.34 1.02
CA LYS A 27 -18.12 -8.88 2.43
C LYS A 27 -17.18 -9.69 3.32
N SER A 28 -16.90 -10.94 2.98
CA SER A 28 -16.00 -11.83 3.73
C SER A 28 -15.08 -12.60 2.81
N TRP A 29 -13.86 -12.88 3.28
CA TRP A 29 -12.98 -13.81 2.62
C TRP A 29 -13.60 -15.21 2.54
N LYS A 30 -13.51 -15.83 1.37
CA LYS A 30 -13.76 -17.27 1.22
C LYS A 30 -12.50 -18.03 1.62
N THR A 31 -12.69 -19.23 2.15
CA THR A 31 -11.61 -20.17 2.45
C THR A 31 -11.67 -21.35 1.48
N ALA A 32 -10.53 -21.91 1.18
CA ALA A 32 -10.43 -23.13 0.37
C ALA A 32 -9.40 -24.08 0.95
N LEU A 33 -9.53 -25.38 0.64
CA LEU A 33 -8.49 -26.34 0.95
C LEU A 33 -7.23 -26.02 0.12
N PRO A 34 -6.03 -26.10 0.71
CA PRO A 34 -4.78 -25.83 0.00
C PRO A 34 -4.62 -26.64 -1.30
N GLU A 35 -5.04 -27.89 -1.28
CA GLU A 35 -4.94 -28.81 -2.41
C GLU A 35 -5.75 -28.36 -3.64
N LYS A 36 -6.84 -27.64 -3.44
CA LYS A 36 -7.62 -27.01 -4.53
C LYS A 36 -6.75 -26.10 -5.40
N HIS A 37 -5.75 -25.51 -4.80
CA HIS A 37 -4.82 -24.58 -5.44
C HIS A 37 -3.42 -25.18 -5.68
N GLY A 38 -3.27 -26.52 -5.51
CA GLY A 38 -2.00 -27.20 -5.74
C GLY A 38 -0.99 -27.08 -4.61
N TYR A 39 -1.40 -26.67 -3.42
CA TYR A 39 -0.55 -26.54 -2.24
C TYR A 39 -0.70 -27.77 -1.33
N ASP A 40 0.40 -28.13 -0.67
CA ASP A 40 0.45 -29.25 0.28
C ASP A 40 0.07 -28.78 1.69
N ALA A 41 -1.07 -29.27 2.20
CA ALA A 41 -1.56 -28.93 3.54
C ALA A 41 -0.57 -29.32 4.65
N LYS A 42 0.21 -30.40 4.48
CA LYS A 42 1.21 -30.83 5.48
C LYS A 42 2.34 -29.82 5.59
N LYS A 43 2.82 -29.28 4.46
CA LYS A 43 3.83 -28.22 4.47
C LYS A 43 3.32 -26.91 5.08
N LEU A 44 2.06 -26.58 4.89
CA LEU A 44 1.47 -25.43 5.57
C LEU A 44 1.36 -25.64 7.08
N GLU A 45 1.12 -26.88 7.52
CA GLU A 45 1.13 -27.20 8.95
C GLU A 45 2.55 -27.20 9.55
N GLU A 46 3.56 -27.61 8.79
CA GLU A 46 4.98 -27.44 9.16
C GLU A 46 5.32 -25.95 9.29
N ALA A 47 4.84 -25.10 8.37
CA ALA A 47 4.99 -23.65 8.46
C ALA A 47 4.31 -23.09 9.72
N ARG A 48 3.10 -23.57 10.07
CA ARG A 48 2.42 -23.21 11.33
C ARG A 48 3.28 -23.51 12.54
N LYS A 49 3.86 -24.70 12.59
CA LYS A 49 4.75 -25.11 13.67
C LYS A 49 5.98 -24.21 13.76
N TYR A 50 6.61 -23.91 12.62
CA TYR A 50 7.74 -22.99 12.59
C TYR A 50 7.39 -21.59 13.11
N ILE A 51 6.21 -21.07 12.75
CA ILE A 51 5.73 -19.77 13.25
C ILE A 51 5.61 -19.79 14.77
N ILE A 52 5.00 -20.86 15.33
CA ILE A 52 4.81 -21.02 16.78
C ILE A 52 6.16 -21.10 17.51
N ASP A 53 7.08 -21.88 16.99
CA ASP A 53 8.33 -22.20 17.66
C ASP A 53 9.40 -21.09 17.52
N SER A 54 9.33 -20.27 16.47
CA SER A 54 10.45 -19.41 16.07
C SER A 54 10.11 -17.97 15.73
N MET A 55 8.82 -17.57 15.76
CA MET A 55 8.40 -16.23 15.33
C MET A 55 7.45 -15.57 16.33
N ASN A 56 7.49 -14.24 16.41
CA ASN A 56 6.55 -13.43 17.17
C ASN A 56 5.36 -12.96 16.30
N THR A 57 4.89 -13.82 15.39
CA THR A 57 3.80 -13.48 14.48
C THR A 57 2.46 -13.53 15.20
N THR A 58 1.68 -12.46 15.12
CA THR A 58 0.35 -12.36 15.76
C THR A 58 -0.79 -12.73 14.82
N GLY A 59 -0.59 -12.58 13.50
CA GLY A 59 -1.55 -12.96 12.47
C GLY A 59 -0.87 -13.13 11.13
N LEU A 60 -1.26 -14.16 10.38
CA LEU A 60 -0.80 -14.44 9.03
C LEU A 60 -1.93 -15.05 8.20
N VAL A 61 -2.04 -14.64 6.94
CA VAL A 61 -2.91 -15.28 5.95
C VAL A 61 -2.15 -15.52 4.65
N VAL A 62 -2.47 -16.61 3.98
CA VAL A 62 -2.04 -16.90 2.61
C VAL A 62 -3.26 -16.92 1.71
N VAL A 63 -3.26 -16.06 0.71
CA VAL A 63 -4.35 -15.92 -0.26
C VAL A 63 -3.88 -16.42 -1.61
N VAL A 64 -4.65 -17.29 -2.23
CA VAL A 64 -4.44 -17.77 -3.59
C VAL A 64 -5.72 -17.59 -4.39
N ASN A 65 -5.63 -16.91 -5.53
CA ASN A 65 -6.77 -16.63 -6.42
C ASN A 65 -8.01 -16.07 -5.70
N GLY A 66 -7.80 -15.23 -4.66
CA GLY A 66 -8.89 -14.59 -3.91
C GLY A 66 -9.53 -15.45 -2.82
N GLU A 67 -8.94 -16.60 -2.47
CA GLU A 67 -9.38 -17.46 -1.36
C GLU A 67 -8.25 -17.64 -0.33
N ILE A 68 -8.58 -17.61 0.95
CA ILE A 68 -7.64 -17.94 2.02
C ILE A 68 -7.43 -19.43 2.06
N ILE A 69 -6.21 -19.90 1.86
CA ILE A 69 -5.82 -21.31 1.94
C ILE A 69 -5.10 -21.67 3.25
N PHE A 70 -4.62 -20.66 3.98
CA PHE A 70 -3.97 -20.82 5.28
C PHE A 70 -4.15 -19.56 6.11
N SER A 71 -4.36 -19.73 7.40
CA SER A 71 -4.37 -18.65 8.38
C SER A 71 -3.76 -19.08 9.70
N TYR A 72 -3.17 -18.12 10.41
CA TYR A 72 -2.59 -18.28 11.73
C TYR A 72 -2.88 -17.06 12.59
N GLY A 73 -3.17 -17.29 13.88
CA GLY A 73 -3.40 -16.24 14.88
C GLY A 73 -4.70 -15.47 14.67
N SER A 74 -4.79 -14.28 15.28
CA SER A 74 -5.98 -13.41 15.22
C SER A 74 -5.93 -12.52 13.99
N ILE A 75 -6.41 -13.02 12.86
CA ILE A 75 -6.35 -12.31 11.56
C ILE A 75 -7.30 -11.12 11.43
N ASP A 76 -8.29 -11.04 12.32
CA ASP A 76 -9.29 -9.97 12.44
C ASP A 76 -8.89 -8.87 13.44
N ARG A 77 -7.86 -9.11 14.24
CA ARG A 77 -7.38 -8.13 15.22
C ARG A 77 -6.76 -6.93 14.51
N VAL A 78 -7.33 -5.76 14.74
CA VAL A 78 -6.80 -4.48 14.25
C VAL A 78 -5.51 -4.13 15.00
N SER A 79 -4.48 -3.75 14.27
CA SER A 79 -3.16 -3.40 14.80
C SER A 79 -2.52 -2.25 14.05
N TYR A 80 -1.60 -1.54 14.70
CA TYR A 80 -0.85 -0.46 14.09
C TYR A 80 0.08 -0.97 12.98
N LEU A 81 -0.01 -0.36 11.80
CA LEU A 81 0.74 -0.79 10.61
C LEU A 81 2.20 -0.31 10.57
N ALA A 82 2.60 0.53 11.51
CA ALA A 82 3.93 1.15 11.48
C ALA A 82 4.27 1.69 10.07
N SER A 83 5.39 1.29 9.50
CA SER A 83 5.85 1.81 8.20
C SER A 83 5.07 1.33 6.98
N CYS A 84 4.25 0.28 7.07
CA CYS A 84 3.37 -0.12 5.95
C CYS A 84 2.41 1.01 5.54
N ARG A 85 2.14 1.98 6.43
CA ARG A 85 1.38 3.21 6.14
C ARG A 85 1.91 3.98 4.92
N LYS A 86 3.23 3.92 4.69
CA LYS A 86 3.90 4.64 3.60
C LYS A 86 3.50 4.08 2.23
N SER A 87 3.38 2.75 2.13
CA SER A 87 2.88 2.09 0.91
C SER A 87 1.41 2.43 0.65
N ILE A 88 0.59 2.50 1.70
CA ILE A 88 -0.81 2.95 1.59
C ILE A 88 -0.87 4.38 1.05
N LEU A 89 -0.06 5.28 1.58
CA LEU A 89 0.01 6.66 1.10
C LEU A 89 0.37 6.71 -0.39
N ALA A 90 1.38 5.93 -0.81
CA ALA A 90 1.79 5.88 -2.22
C ALA A 90 0.63 5.42 -3.14
N MET A 91 -0.15 4.42 -2.72
CA MET A 91 -1.36 4.00 -3.45
C MET A 91 -2.40 5.11 -3.55
N MET A 92 -2.63 5.84 -2.45
CA MET A 92 -3.58 6.95 -2.42
C MET A 92 -3.19 8.08 -3.38
N TYR A 93 -1.89 8.36 -3.53
CA TYR A 93 -1.40 9.36 -4.47
C TYR A 93 -1.82 9.07 -5.91
N GLY A 94 -1.88 7.80 -6.28
CA GLY A 94 -2.09 7.36 -7.66
C GLY A 94 -3.28 8.03 -8.36
N ASN A 95 -4.45 8.04 -7.74
CA ASN A 95 -5.66 8.64 -8.33
C ASN A 95 -5.50 10.14 -8.56
N TYR A 96 -4.97 10.86 -7.57
CA TYR A 96 -4.82 12.31 -7.57
C TYR A 96 -3.67 12.81 -8.44
N VAL A 97 -2.66 11.98 -8.66
CA VAL A 97 -1.60 12.25 -9.65
C VAL A 97 -2.16 12.06 -11.06
N LYS A 98 -2.96 11.01 -11.26
CA LYS A 98 -3.55 10.70 -12.56
C LYS A 98 -4.53 11.78 -13.03
N ASP A 99 -5.32 12.37 -12.14
CA ASP A 99 -6.28 13.41 -12.46
C ASP A 99 -5.69 14.83 -12.42
N GLY A 100 -4.42 14.96 -12.01
CA GLY A 100 -3.69 16.24 -11.95
C GLY A 100 -3.95 17.06 -10.67
N THR A 101 -4.72 16.55 -9.71
CA THR A 101 -4.94 17.20 -8.40
C THR A 101 -3.62 17.30 -7.62
N ILE A 102 -2.80 16.25 -7.68
CA ILE A 102 -1.45 16.24 -7.09
C ILE A 102 -0.41 16.39 -8.19
N ASP A 103 0.34 17.49 -8.15
CA ASP A 103 1.54 17.69 -8.95
C ASP A 103 2.78 17.25 -8.16
N LEU A 104 3.39 16.15 -8.58
CA LEU A 104 4.59 15.59 -7.96
C LEU A 104 5.81 16.51 -8.06
N ASN A 105 5.81 17.52 -8.95
CA ASN A 105 6.91 18.47 -9.11
C ASN A 105 6.78 19.71 -8.20
N LYS A 106 5.66 19.91 -7.53
CA LYS A 106 5.53 20.97 -6.54
C LYS A 106 6.56 20.81 -5.45
N THR A 107 7.23 21.93 -5.12
CA THR A 107 8.26 21.95 -4.08
C THR A 107 7.65 22.20 -2.70
N ILE A 108 8.42 21.90 -1.66
CA ILE A 108 8.11 22.27 -0.27
C ILE A 108 7.80 23.76 -0.18
N ASN A 109 8.59 24.59 -0.89
CA ASN A 109 8.38 26.04 -0.95
C ASN A 109 7.04 26.41 -1.60
N ASP A 110 6.66 25.77 -2.71
CA ASP A 110 5.38 26.03 -3.39
C ASP A 110 4.18 25.66 -2.52
N LEU A 111 4.35 24.66 -1.64
CA LEU A 111 3.34 24.24 -0.67
C LEU A 111 3.33 25.14 0.58
N GLY A 112 4.28 26.08 0.71
CA GLY A 112 4.39 26.94 1.87
C GLY A 112 4.76 26.18 3.15
N PHE A 113 5.49 25.06 3.02
CA PHE A 113 5.89 24.26 4.17
C PHE A 113 7.19 24.77 4.79
N ASP A 114 7.22 24.75 6.11
CA ASP A 114 8.38 25.03 6.94
C ASP A 114 8.29 24.21 8.22
N ASP A 115 9.41 24.02 8.94
CA ASP A 115 9.40 23.20 10.13
C ASP A 115 10.05 23.90 11.33
N VAL A 116 10.09 23.25 12.47
CA VAL A 116 10.68 23.76 13.72
C VAL A 116 12.15 24.13 13.48
N GLY A 117 12.52 25.35 13.83
CA GLY A 117 13.86 25.89 13.57
C GLY A 117 14.14 26.34 12.13
N GLY A 118 13.14 26.22 11.22
CA GLY A 118 13.22 26.60 9.82
C GLY A 118 13.91 25.57 8.91
N LEU A 119 13.44 25.46 7.67
CA LEU A 119 14.08 24.67 6.61
C LEU A 119 15.10 25.51 5.84
N LEU A 120 16.21 24.91 5.45
CA LEU A 120 17.25 25.55 4.64
C LEU A 120 16.73 25.85 3.22
N PRO A 121 17.29 26.87 2.52
CA PRO A 121 16.90 27.15 1.14
C PRO A 121 17.04 25.98 0.17
N VAL A 122 18.05 25.11 0.36
CA VAL A 122 18.22 23.89 -0.45
C VAL A 122 17.13 22.87 -0.14
N GLU A 123 16.77 22.70 1.13
CA GLU A 123 15.71 21.78 1.57
C GLU A 123 14.34 22.18 1.00
N LYS A 124 14.05 23.48 0.92
CA LYS A 124 12.78 24.01 0.37
C LYS A 124 12.60 23.74 -1.12
N LYS A 125 13.64 23.35 -1.85
CA LYS A 125 13.56 22.92 -3.25
C LYS A 125 13.05 21.49 -3.42
N ALA A 126 13.02 20.67 -2.36
CA ALA A 126 12.57 19.29 -2.45
C ALA A 126 11.13 19.23 -2.98
N ARG A 127 10.91 18.36 -3.94
CA ARG A 127 9.60 18.16 -4.58
C ARG A 127 8.82 17.07 -3.87
N VAL A 128 7.55 17.02 -4.12
CA VAL A 128 6.68 15.96 -3.61
C VAL A 128 7.19 14.57 -4.01
N ILE A 129 7.69 14.40 -5.25
CA ILE A 129 8.30 13.14 -5.68
C ILE A 129 9.54 12.77 -4.85
N ASP A 130 10.33 13.74 -4.45
CA ASP A 130 11.53 13.51 -3.66
C ASP A 130 11.18 13.06 -2.23
N LEU A 131 10.04 13.54 -1.68
CA LEU A 131 9.50 13.10 -0.39
C LEU A 131 9.01 11.63 -0.46
N VAL A 132 8.16 11.29 -1.43
CA VAL A 132 7.58 9.94 -1.51
C VAL A 132 8.59 8.87 -1.91
N THR A 133 9.76 9.28 -2.43
CA THR A 133 10.87 8.38 -2.75
C THR A 133 12.02 8.41 -1.72
N ALA A 134 11.83 9.12 -0.59
CA ALA A 134 12.84 9.28 0.47
C ALA A 134 14.17 9.85 -0.06
N ARG A 135 14.09 10.87 -0.90
CA ARG A 135 15.23 11.54 -1.54
C ARG A 135 15.17 13.06 -1.42
N SER A 136 14.45 13.57 -0.42
CA SER A 136 14.25 15.03 -0.28
C SER A 136 15.52 15.84 -0.05
N GLY A 137 16.58 15.21 0.49
CA GLY A 137 17.75 15.94 0.99
C GLY A 137 17.49 16.70 2.29
N VAL A 138 16.30 16.54 2.87
CA VAL A 138 15.92 17.14 4.15
C VAL A 138 16.23 16.17 5.28
N TYR A 139 17.21 16.53 6.11
CA TYR A 139 17.62 15.70 7.23
C TYR A 139 17.18 16.28 8.56
N HIS A 140 15.96 16.84 8.55
CA HIS A 140 15.29 17.37 9.72
C HIS A 140 14.80 16.23 10.64
N ILE A 141 14.71 16.48 11.94
CA ILE A 141 14.17 15.54 12.91
C ILE A 141 12.67 15.34 12.63
N ALA A 142 12.22 14.08 12.51
CA ALA A 142 10.81 13.76 12.41
C ALA A 142 10.12 13.85 13.78
N SER A 143 8.81 14.05 13.76
CA SER A 143 7.97 14.04 14.96
C SER A 143 7.86 12.66 15.63
N ASN A 144 8.35 11.59 14.98
CA ASN A 144 8.33 10.23 15.49
C ASN A 144 9.63 9.50 15.20
N LEU A 145 9.97 8.55 16.08
CA LEU A 145 11.20 7.74 15.97
C LEU A 145 11.18 6.77 14.78
N GLY A 146 12.33 6.19 14.45
CA GLY A 146 12.51 5.15 13.45
C GLY A 146 13.23 5.60 12.18
N ASP A 147 13.99 6.68 12.25
CA ASP A 147 14.85 7.17 11.15
C ASP A 147 16.18 6.43 11.11
N ASP A 148 16.77 6.29 9.93
CA ASP A 148 18.14 5.83 9.72
C ASP A 148 19.15 6.96 9.98
N ARG A 149 19.27 7.37 11.24
CA ARG A 149 20.11 8.48 11.63
C ARG A 149 21.61 8.20 11.51
N ALA A 150 21.99 6.93 11.61
CA ALA A 150 23.39 6.53 11.52
C ALA A 150 23.99 6.83 10.13
N ASN A 151 23.14 6.78 9.08
CA ASN A 151 23.53 7.05 7.70
C ASN A 151 23.09 8.42 7.21
N SER A 152 22.58 9.29 8.11
CA SER A 152 22.12 10.62 7.73
C SER A 152 23.31 11.51 7.37
N PRO A 153 23.35 12.09 6.15
CA PRO A 153 24.31 13.12 5.81
C PRO A 153 24.15 14.37 6.67
N GLU A 154 25.15 15.24 6.64
CA GLU A 154 25.04 16.55 7.25
C GLU A 154 23.88 17.36 6.60
N ARG A 155 23.16 18.11 7.40
CA ARG A 155 22.01 18.89 6.96
C ARG A 155 22.43 19.94 5.91
N GLY A 156 21.75 19.96 4.77
CA GLY A 156 22.04 20.85 3.65
C GLY A 156 23.19 20.41 2.75
N SER A 157 23.79 19.22 2.98
CA SER A 157 24.90 18.71 2.18
C SER A 157 24.50 18.01 0.88
N LYS A 158 23.19 17.75 0.68
CA LYS A 158 22.65 17.05 -0.48
C LYS A 158 21.54 17.86 -1.13
N GLU A 159 21.54 17.90 -2.47
CA GLU A 159 20.42 18.43 -3.24
C GLU A 159 19.27 17.41 -3.27
N PRO A 160 18.01 17.86 -3.36
CA PRO A 160 16.86 16.99 -3.55
C PRO A 160 17.01 16.08 -4.76
N GLY A 161 16.65 14.80 -4.60
CA GLY A 161 16.79 13.74 -5.60
C GLY A 161 18.13 13.01 -5.58
N GLU A 162 19.16 13.58 -4.96
CA GLU A 162 20.55 13.06 -5.04
C GLU A 162 20.75 11.80 -4.18
N TYR A 163 20.28 11.81 -2.93
CA TYR A 163 20.62 10.76 -1.96
C TYR A 163 19.36 10.14 -1.36
N PHE A 164 19.31 8.82 -1.31
CA PHE A 164 18.26 8.07 -0.62
C PHE A 164 18.58 7.96 0.86
N LEU A 165 17.70 8.44 1.71
CA LEU A 165 17.73 8.19 3.15
C LEU A 165 16.35 7.83 3.63
N TYR A 166 16.18 6.62 4.16
CA TYR A 166 14.91 6.26 4.80
C TYR A 166 14.71 7.07 6.08
N ASN A 167 13.76 7.98 6.06
CA ASN A 167 13.43 8.82 7.19
C ASN A 167 11.90 8.99 7.32
N ASN A 168 11.43 9.30 8.52
CA ASN A 168 10.00 9.52 8.74
C ASN A 168 9.55 10.93 8.37
N TRP A 169 10.48 11.90 8.40
CA TRP A 169 10.15 13.28 8.06
C TRP A 169 9.58 13.38 6.64
N ASP A 170 10.24 12.81 5.65
CA ASP A 170 9.80 12.81 4.26
C ASP A 170 8.37 12.29 4.12
N PHE A 171 8.07 11.17 4.75
CA PHE A 171 6.75 10.56 4.63
C PHE A 171 5.67 11.27 5.45
N ASN A 172 6.01 11.89 6.56
CA ASN A 172 5.08 12.73 7.32
C ASN A 172 4.70 13.97 6.52
N VAL A 173 5.70 14.63 5.90
CA VAL A 173 5.49 15.77 5.02
C VAL A 173 4.75 15.38 3.74
N ALA A 174 5.03 14.20 3.17
CA ALA A 174 4.24 13.67 2.05
C ALA A 174 2.76 13.51 2.45
N GLY A 175 2.46 13.02 3.65
CA GLY A 175 1.08 12.98 4.15
C GLY A 175 0.44 14.36 4.26
N ALA A 176 1.17 15.35 4.77
CA ALA A 176 0.71 16.74 4.82
C ALA A 176 0.53 17.34 3.42
N ALA A 177 1.42 17.02 2.47
CA ALA A 177 1.33 17.46 1.08
C ALA A 177 0.09 16.86 0.39
N PHE A 178 -0.22 15.59 0.65
CA PHE A 178 -1.47 14.98 0.20
C PHE A 178 -2.67 15.79 0.65
N GLU A 179 -2.79 16.06 1.95
CA GLU A 179 -3.92 16.81 2.50
C GLU A 179 -3.97 18.26 1.98
N LYS A 180 -2.83 18.91 1.85
CA LYS A 180 -2.74 20.30 1.34
C LYS A 180 -3.23 20.40 -0.09
N MET A 181 -2.84 19.47 -0.96
CA MET A 181 -3.19 19.52 -2.39
C MET A 181 -4.59 19.00 -2.67
N THR A 182 -5.06 17.99 -1.93
CA THR A 182 -6.39 17.41 -2.15
C THR A 182 -7.50 18.13 -1.37
N GLY A 183 -7.14 18.87 -0.31
CA GLY A 183 -8.11 19.45 0.64
C GLY A 183 -8.84 18.39 1.49
N ARG A 184 -8.39 17.13 1.48
CA ARG A 184 -9.03 16.00 2.15
C ARG A 184 -8.19 15.48 3.31
N ASN A 185 -8.84 15.09 4.40
CA ASN A 185 -8.16 14.34 5.45
C ASN A 185 -7.70 12.99 4.91
N ILE A 186 -6.46 12.59 5.23
CA ILE A 186 -5.83 11.37 4.71
C ILE A 186 -6.61 10.09 5.05
N PHE A 187 -7.21 10.02 6.23
CA PHE A 187 -7.96 8.83 6.66
C PHE A 187 -9.35 8.77 6.04
N ASP A 188 -10.00 9.94 5.83
CA ASP A 188 -11.29 10.02 5.14
C ASP A 188 -11.13 9.68 3.67
N ALA A 189 -10.04 10.14 3.04
CA ALA A 189 -9.69 9.77 1.68
C ALA A 189 -9.43 8.26 1.57
N PHE A 190 -8.65 7.67 2.48
CA PHE A 190 -8.42 6.23 2.50
C PHE A 190 -9.73 5.44 2.63
N GLN A 191 -10.62 5.87 3.51
CA GLN A 191 -11.92 5.22 3.69
C GLN A 191 -12.68 5.14 2.38
N THR A 192 -12.91 6.27 1.73
CA THR A 192 -13.79 6.36 0.55
C THR A 192 -13.14 5.85 -0.73
N ASP A 193 -11.82 6.00 -0.87
CA ASP A 193 -11.11 5.74 -2.12
C ASP A 193 -10.55 4.31 -2.19
N ILE A 194 -10.30 3.68 -1.02
CA ILE A 194 -9.71 2.34 -0.95
C ILE A 194 -10.55 1.41 -0.06
N ALA A 195 -10.76 1.75 1.22
CA ALA A 195 -11.34 0.82 2.19
C ALA A 195 -12.75 0.35 1.81
N GLU A 196 -13.65 1.27 1.49
CA GLU A 196 -15.02 0.96 1.05
C GLU A 196 -15.04 0.24 -0.31
N PRO A 197 -14.30 0.70 -1.35
CA PRO A 197 -14.28 0.00 -2.64
C PRO A 197 -13.81 -1.44 -2.61
N ILE A 198 -12.88 -1.81 -1.72
CA ILE A 198 -12.39 -3.18 -1.57
C ILE A 198 -13.03 -3.90 -0.37
N GLU A 199 -14.05 -3.30 0.24
CA GLU A 199 -14.85 -3.86 1.32
C GLU A 199 -14.02 -4.35 2.51
N LEU A 200 -13.09 -3.50 3.06
CA LEU A 200 -12.34 -3.85 4.26
C LEU A 200 -13.28 -4.27 5.39
N GLN A 201 -12.98 -5.40 6.03
CA GLN A 201 -13.92 -6.04 6.95
C GLN A 201 -13.89 -5.47 8.38
N ASP A 202 -12.73 -5.03 8.80
CA ASP A 202 -12.46 -4.60 10.19
C ASP A 202 -12.06 -3.12 10.23
N PHE A 203 -12.24 -2.41 9.12
CA PHE A 203 -11.90 -0.99 9.05
C PHE A 203 -12.81 -0.17 9.96
N GLU A 204 -12.19 0.57 10.85
CA GLU A 204 -12.86 1.54 11.73
C GLU A 204 -12.15 2.89 11.64
N ARG A 205 -12.83 3.91 11.10
CA ARG A 205 -12.24 5.24 10.87
C ARG A 205 -11.70 5.89 12.14
N SER A 206 -12.35 5.66 13.27
CA SER A 206 -12.05 6.31 14.55
C SER A 206 -10.70 5.92 15.16
N VAL A 207 -10.16 4.74 14.82
CA VAL A 207 -8.87 4.28 15.36
C VAL A 207 -7.65 4.86 14.64
N HIS A 208 -7.86 5.51 13.49
CA HIS A 208 -6.78 6.12 12.71
C HIS A 208 -6.50 7.54 13.20
N VAL A 209 -5.27 7.79 13.65
CA VAL A 209 -4.90 9.03 14.30
C VAL A 209 -3.58 9.60 13.76
N LYS A 210 -3.40 10.90 13.90
CA LYS A 210 -2.09 11.53 13.75
C LYS A 210 -1.44 11.66 15.12
N ALA A 211 -0.16 11.29 15.21
CA ALA A 211 0.60 11.37 16.46
C ALA A 211 2.08 11.70 16.19
N GLY A 212 2.71 12.33 17.15
CA GLY A 212 4.12 12.71 17.10
C GLY A 212 4.43 13.83 18.10
N ASP A 213 5.71 14.09 18.26
CA ASP A 213 6.20 15.18 19.06
C ASP A 213 6.27 16.46 18.22
N MET A 214 5.36 17.39 18.45
CA MET A 214 5.22 18.61 17.69
C MET A 214 6.29 19.66 18.01
N GLU A 215 7.08 19.45 19.06
CA GLU A 215 8.26 20.26 19.35
C GLU A 215 9.43 19.90 18.45
N LEU A 216 9.47 18.66 17.94
CA LEU A 216 10.47 18.18 17.01
C LEU A 216 10.14 18.52 15.55
N SER A 217 8.88 18.38 15.15
CA SER A 217 8.42 18.68 13.78
C SER A 217 6.93 19.00 13.77
N ARG A 218 6.54 19.95 12.91
CA ARG A 218 5.12 20.34 12.70
C ARG A 218 4.30 19.27 11.96
N TYR A 219 4.94 18.21 11.46
CA TYR A 219 4.31 17.17 10.65
C TYR A 219 4.17 15.89 11.44
N PRO A 220 3.00 15.62 12.06
CA PRO A 220 2.76 14.38 12.78
C PRO A 220 2.73 13.19 11.83
N SER A 221 3.09 12.03 12.36
CA SER A 221 2.92 10.75 11.67
C SER A 221 1.43 10.39 11.60
N TYR A 222 0.97 9.95 10.44
CA TYR A 222 -0.38 9.40 10.25
C TYR A 222 -0.37 7.90 10.51
N HIS A 223 -1.11 7.46 11.52
CA HIS A 223 -1.13 6.08 11.99
C HIS A 223 -2.34 5.34 11.42
N PHE A 224 -2.09 4.41 10.50
CA PHE A 224 -3.09 3.45 10.05
C PHE A 224 -3.12 2.23 10.94
N HIS A 225 -4.32 1.70 11.20
CA HIS A 225 -4.56 0.49 11.95
C HIS A 225 -5.47 -0.41 11.14
N LEU A 226 -4.99 -1.60 10.78
CA LEU A 226 -5.75 -2.58 10.01
C LEU A 226 -5.58 -3.98 10.59
N SER A 227 -6.50 -4.87 10.28
CA SER A 227 -6.38 -6.30 10.56
C SER A 227 -5.50 -6.98 9.51
N THR A 228 -5.01 -8.18 9.84
CA THR A 228 -4.22 -9.00 8.88
C THR A 228 -5.04 -9.32 7.62
N ARG A 229 -6.33 -9.64 7.77
CA ARG A 229 -7.19 -9.95 6.61
C ARG A 229 -7.53 -8.72 5.78
N ASP A 230 -7.55 -7.52 6.35
CA ASP A 230 -7.71 -6.27 5.60
C ASP A 230 -6.42 -5.86 4.88
N MET A 231 -5.26 -6.06 5.50
CA MET A 231 -3.97 -5.93 4.82
C MET A 231 -3.87 -6.87 3.61
N ALA A 232 -4.41 -8.10 3.73
CA ALA A 232 -4.45 -9.04 2.62
C ALA A 232 -5.32 -8.53 1.44
N ARG A 233 -6.42 -7.79 1.69
CA ARG A 233 -7.21 -7.15 0.63
C ARG A 233 -6.42 -6.07 -0.10
N ILE A 234 -5.65 -5.26 0.62
CA ILE A 234 -4.75 -4.27 0.02
C ILE A 234 -3.68 -4.97 -0.83
N GLY A 235 -3.06 -6.02 -0.28
CA GLY A 235 -2.09 -6.83 -1.04
C GLY A 235 -2.70 -7.46 -2.30
N TYR A 236 -3.94 -7.94 -2.21
CA TYR A 236 -4.65 -8.51 -3.36
C TYR A 236 -5.02 -7.45 -4.39
N LEU A 237 -5.43 -6.25 -3.97
CA LEU A 237 -5.64 -5.10 -4.85
C LEU A 237 -4.37 -4.78 -5.67
N MET A 238 -3.20 -4.73 -5.01
CA MET A 238 -1.91 -4.50 -5.66
C MET A 238 -1.56 -5.62 -6.65
N LEU A 239 -1.77 -6.89 -6.24
CA LEU A 239 -1.56 -8.05 -7.13
C LEU A 239 -2.43 -7.99 -8.39
N ARG A 240 -3.60 -7.37 -8.30
CA ARG A 240 -4.55 -7.14 -9.39
C ARG A 240 -4.37 -5.79 -10.09
N ARG A 241 -3.20 -5.15 -9.93
CA ARG A 241 -2.87 -3.86 -10.57
C ARG A 241 -3.94 -2.80 -10.31
N GLY A 242 -4.38 -2.71 -9.06
CA GLY A 242 -5.38 -1.74 -8.64
C GLY A 242 -6.81 -2.02 -9.09
N ASN A 243 -7.07 -3.14 -9.76
CA ASN A 243 -8.42 -3.54 -10.15
C ASN A 243 -9.07 -4.40 -9.06
N TRP A 244 -10.30 -4.09 -8.72
CA TRP A 244 -11.12 -4.85 -7.78
C TRP A 244 -12.47 -5.14 -8.42
N ASP A 245 -12.69 -6.40 -8.80
CA ASP A 245 -13.93 -6.90 -9.40
C ASP A 245 -14.45 -6.04 -10.58
N GLY A 246 -13.54 -5.70 -11.50
CA GLY A 246 -13.83 -4.89 -12.69
C GLY A 246 -13.75 -3.37 -12.45
N ARG A 247 -13.62 -2.90 -11.21
CA ARG A 247 -13.43 -1.48 -10.88
C ARG A 247 -11.95 -1.18 -10.70
N GLN A 248 -11.41 -0.19 -11.43
CA GLN A 248 -10.07 0.34 -11.18
C GLN A 248 -10.12 1.26 -9.95
N VAL A 249 -9.68 0.75 -8.80
CA VAL A 249 -9.68 1.47 -7.52
C VAL A 249 -8.48 2.40 -7.41
N ILE A 250 -7.31 1.92 -7.83
CA ILE A 250 -6.09 2.72 -7.98
C ILE A 250 -5.52 2.52 -9.38
N PRO A 251 -4.80 3.51 -9.96
CA PRO A 251 -4.21 3.35 -11.30
C PRO A 251 -3.24 2.18 -11.38
N ASP A 252 -3.14 1.59 -12.59
CA ASP A 252 -2.14 0.54 -12.90
C ASP A 252 -0.72 1.14 -12.96
#